data_b4f7f45f70c01f344db4e139efa5e483
#
_entry.id   b4f7f45f70c01f344db4e139efa5e483
#
_cell.length_a   1.000
_cell.length_b   1.000
_cell.length_c   1.000
_cell.angle_alpha   90.00
_cell.angle_beta   90.00
_cell.angle_gamma   90.00
#
_symmetry.space_group_name_H-M   'P 1'
#
loop_
_entity.id
_entity.type
_entity.pdbx_description
1 polymer ?
#
loop_
_entity_poly.entity_id
_entity_poly.type
_entity_poly.pdbx_seq_one_letter_code
_entity_poly.pdbx_strand_id
1 'polypeptide(L)'
;QPKQSADWVKVIEEKDVSETPVSVKFKVHVVDGWYEHDPELEAWIAKDEDGKVYALSPTCKHLGCRVEWNGDPNRFPELFFCPCHEARYTKKGKNLAVAPEPLDQYEVKVDNGWVYLGGVHPNRLVK
;
A
#
# COMPACT_ATOMS: atom_id res chain seq x y z
N GLN A 1 -5.03 18.82 -17.24
CA GLN A 1 -4.75 18.26 -15.97
C GLN A 1 -5.69 17.15 -15.60
N PRO A 2 -5.23 15.98 -15.67
CA PRO A 2 -6.14 14.85 -15.41
C PRO A 2 -6.61 14.82 -13.97
N LYS A 3 -7.75 14.26 -13.83
CA LYS A 3 -8.35 14.16 -12.55
C LYS A 3 -8.31 12.79 -12.13
N GLN A 4 -7.31 12.37 -11.51
CA GLN A 4 -7.29 11.04 -11.05
C GLN A 4 -8.16 10.81 -9.89
N SER A 5 -8.49 11.84 -9.19
CA SER A 5 -9.27 11.68 -7.99
C SER A 5 -10.61 11.06 -8.24
N ALA A 6 -11.06 11.10 -9.48
CA ALA A 6 -12.35 10.52 -9.78
C ALA A 6 -12.27 9.01 -9.96
N ASP A 7 -11.06 8.49 -10.05
CA ASP A 7 -10.91 7.08 -10.38
C ASP A 7 -10.63 6.24 -9.15
N TRP A 8 -11.62 6.14 -8.30
CA TRP A 8 -11.52 5.28 -7.13
C TRP A 8 -11.75 3.83 -7.53
N VAL A 9 -10.94 2.93 -7.01
CA VAL A 9 -11.06 1.51 -7.30
C VAL A 9 -11.51 0.78 -6.06
N LYS A 10 -12.61 0.03 -6.18
CA LYS A 10 -13.11 -0.77 -5.08
C LYS A 10 -12.22 -2.01 -4.93
N VAL A 11 -11.71 -2.26 -3.74
CA VAL A 11 -10.70 -3.30 -3.57
C VAL A 11 -11.05 -4.38 -2.56
N ILE A 12 -11.68 -4.02 -1.43
CA ILE A 12 -11.94 -5.01 -0.38
C ILE A 12 -13.07 -4.49 0.50
N GLU A 13 -13.79 -5.41 1.13
CA GLU A 13 -14.81 -4.99 2.10
C GLU A 13 -14.14 -4.55 3.38
N GLU A 14 -14.67 -3.49 3.98
CA GLU A 14 -14.08 -2.96 5.19
C GLU A 14 -14.06 -4.01 6.30
N LYS A 15 -15.05 -4.86 6.36
CA LYS A 15 -15.13 -5.87 7.42
C LYS A 15 -13.99 -6.87 7.33
N ASP A 16 -13.34 -7.00 6.18
CA ASP A 16 -12.24 -7.93 5.98
C ASP A 16 -10.90 -7.29 6.26
N VAL A 17 -10.87 -6.03 6.67
CA VAL A 17 -9.63 -5.32 7.01
C VAL A 17 -9.48 -5.32 8.51
N SER A 18 -8.30 -5.69 8.98
CA SER A 18 -8.00 -5.70 10.41
C SER A 18 -6.71 -4.95 10.65
N GLU A 19 -6.20 -5.03 11.87
CA GLU A 19 -4.92 -4.39 12.18
C GLU A 19 -3.75 -5.14 11.57
N THR A 20 -3.96 -6.37 11.13
CA THR A 20 -2.92 -7.12 10.43
C THR A 20 -3.00 -6.78 8.95
N PRO A 21 -1.92 -6.31 8.34
CA PRO A 21 -1.95 -5.97 6.92
C PRO A 21 -2.31 -7.16 6.04
N VAL A 22 -3.11 -6.89 5.03
CA VAL A 22 -3.50 -7.89 4.04
C VAL A 22 -3.20 -7.31 2.67
N SER A 23 -2.67 -8.13 1.76
CA SER A 23 -2.35 -7.65 0.44
C SER A 23 -3.53 -7.88 -0.49
N VAL A 24 -3.81 -6.89 -1.32
CA VAL A 24 -4.90 -6.93 -2.26
C VAL A 24 -4.38 -6.50 -3.61
N LYS A 25 -4.70 -7.28 -4.64
CA LYS A 25 -4.35 -6.94 -6.01
C LYS A 25 -5.58 -6.38 -6.71
N PHE A 26 -5.37 -5.38 -7.54
CA PHE A 26 -6.48 -4.74 -8.23
C PHE A 26 -5.97 -4.16 -9.55
N LYS A 27 -6.89 -3.94 -10.47
CA LYS A 27 -6.54 -3.36 -11.77
C LYS A 27 -7.11 -1.96 -11.87
N VAL A 28 -6.34 -1.10 -12.49
CA VAL A 28 -6.81 0.26 -12.78
C VAL A 28 -6.81 0.42 -14.31
N HIS A 29 -7.65 1.34 -14.78
CA HIS A 29 -7.71 1.61 -16.21
C HIS A 29 -6.96 2.90 -16.48
N VAL A 30 -5.94 2.82 -17.31
CA VAL A 30 -5.09 3.96 -17.62
C VAL A 30 -5.26 4.31 -19.09
N VAL A 31 -5.53 5.59 -19.34
CA VAL A 31 -5.61 6.11 -20.69
C VAL A 31 -4.48 7.12 -20.86
N ASP A 32 -3.63 6.89 -21.85
CA ASP A 32 -2.48 7.76 -22.11
C ASP A 32 -2.49 8.09 -23.59
N GLY A 33 -3.10 9.22 -23.93
CA GLY A 33 -3.35 9.54 -25.31
C GLY A 33 -4.36 8.57 -25.86
N TRP A 34 -4.00 7.85 -26.91
CA TRP A 34 -4.88 6.83 -27.44
C TRP A 34 -4.46 5.43 -27.00
N TYR A 35 -3.53 5.34 -26.07
CA TYR A 35 -3.10 4.06 -25.55
C TYR A 35 -3.82 3.78 -24.22
N GLU A 36 -4.46 2.63 -24.13
CA GLU A 36 -5.19 2.25 -22.94
C GLU A 36 -4.64 0.92 -22.43
N HIS A 37 -4.53 0.79 -21.13
CA HIS A 37 -4.09 -0.47 -20.56
C HIS A 37 -4.59 -0.56 -19.12
N ASP A 38 -4.59 -1.77 -18.60
CA ASP A 38 -5.12 -2.05 -17.27
C ASP A 38 -4.04 -2.71 -16.41
N PRO A 39 -3.08 -1.94 -15.91
CA PRO A 39 -2.04 -2.53 -15.08
C PRO A 39 -2.62 -3.08 -13.77
N GLU A 40 -2.03 -4.17 -13.32
CA GLU A 40 -2.39 -4.74 -12.04
C GLU A 40 -1.49 -4.12 -10.97
N LEU A 41 -2.12 -3.61 -9.93
CA LEU A 41 -1.41 -3.01 -8.82
C LEU A 41 -1.67 -3.83 -7.56
N GLU A 42 -0.98 -3.49 -6.51
CA GLU A 42 -1.11 -4.20 -5.25
C GLU A 42 -0.99 -3.20 -4.11
N ALA A 43 -1.68 -3.46 -3.01
CA ALA A 43 -1.61 -2.62 -1.83
C ALA A 43 -1.66 -3.48 -0.59
N TRP A 44 -0.98 -3.04 0.46
CA TRP A 44 -1.10 -3.62 1.79
C TRP A 44 -2.09 -2.75 2.56
N ILE A 45 -3.19 -3.34 2.99
CA ILE A 45 -4.30 -2.61 3.61
C ILE A 45 -4.47 -3.09 5.04
N ALA A 46 -4.64 -2.14 5.95
CA ALA A 46 -4.80 -2.46 7.37
C ALA A 46 -5.58 -1.34 8.04
N LYS A 47 -5.93 -1.57 9.31
CA LYS A 47 -6.54 -0.55 10.15
C LYS A 47 -5.55 -0.12 11.20
N ASP A 48 -5.56 1.17 11.53
CA ASP A 48 -4.72 1.64 12.62
C ASP A 48 -5.43 1.41 13.96
N GLU A 49 -4.84 1.89 15.02
CA GLU A 49 -5.37 1.62 16.35
C GLU A 49 -6.70 2.34 16.58
N ASP A 50 -7.02 3.32 15.77
CA ASP A 50 -8.31 4.02 15.84
C ASP A 50 -9.35 3.42 14.90
N GLY A 51 -9.01 2.35 14.21
CA GLY A 51 -9.93 1.71 13.30
C GLY A 51 -9.99 2.34 11.93
N LYS A 52 -9.08 3.26 11.63
CA LYS A 52 -9.05 3.90 10.31
C LYS A 52 -8.28 3.05 9.33
N VAL A 53 -8.83 2.88 8.14
CA VAL A 53 -8.20 2.08 7.10
C VAL A 53 -7.10 2.89 6.43
N TYR A 54 -5.96 2.26 6.20
CA TYR A 54 -4.90 2.87 5.42
C TYR A 54 -4.31 1.83 4.47
N ALA A 55 -3.64 2.28 3.44
CA ALA A 55 -3.11 1.40 2.42
C ALA A 55 -1.72 1.88 2.01
N LEU A 56 -0.81 0.92 1.86
CA LEU A 56 0.58 1.20 1.52
C LEU A 56 0.94 0.52 0.22
N SER A 57 1.83 1.17 -0.52
CA SER A 57 2.40 0.57 -1.73
C SER A 57 3.40 -0.50 -1.31
N PRO A 58 3.41 -1.65 -1.98
CA PRO A 58 4.36 -2.71 -1.63
C PRO A 58 5.75 -2.51 -2.23
N THR A 59 6.00 -1.40 -2.89
CA THR A 59 7.26 -1.18 -3.59
C THR A 59 8.31 -0.64 -2.64
N CYS A 60 9.41 -1.38 -2.49
CA CYS A 60 10.52 -0.97 -1.65
C CYS A 60 11.16 0.29 -2.20
N LYS A 61 11.43 1.24 -1.33
CA LYS A 61 11.97 2.53 -1.75
C LYS A 61 13.46 2.47 -2.07
N HIS A 62 14.09 1.33 -1.83
CA HIS A 62 15.51 1.17 -2.12
C HIS A 62 15.74 0.78 -3.57
N LEU A 63 15.21 -0.36 -3.99
CA LEU A 63 15.43 -0.83 -5.36
C LEU A 63 14.16 -1.25 -6.08
N GLY A 64 13.01 -0.90 -5.53
CA GLY A 64 11.74 -1.22 -6.20
C GLY A 64 11.28 -2.65 -6.06
N CYS A 65 11.91 -3.45 -5.21
CA CYS A 65 11.44 -4.80 -4.96
C CYS A 65 10.19 -4.77 -4.12
N ARG A 66 9.41 -5.84 -4.19
CA ARG A 66 8.17 -5.94 -3.44
C ARG A 66 8.48 -6.29 -1.97
N VAL A 67 7.85 -5.58 -1.04
CA VAL A 67 7.97 -5.91 0.37
C VAL A 67 6.86 -6.86 0.78
N GLU A 68 7.14 -7.65 1.81
CA GLU A 68 6.20 -8.65 2.31
C GLU A 68 5.98 -8.40 3.79
N TRP A 69 4.70 -8.36 4.21
CA TRP A 69 4.40 -8.21 5.63
C TRP A 69 4.84 -9.46 6.37
N ASN A 70 5.61 -9.27 7.43
CA ASN A 70 6.09 -10.39 8.23
C ASN A 70 6.91 -11.36 7.37
N GLY A 71 7.66 -10.81 6.43
CA GLY A 71 8.39 -11.62 5.46
C GLY A 71 9.53 -12.43 6.06
N ASP A 72 10.04 -12.01 7.23
CA ASP A 72 11.05 -12.77 7.94
C ASP A 72 10.68 -12.78 9.42
N PRO A 73 9.68 -13.57 9.81
CA PRO A 73 9.15 -13.49 11.17
C PRO A 73 10.13 -13.96 12.24
N ASN A 74 11.15 -14.73 11.86
CA ASN A 74 12.12 -15.20 12.85
C ASN A 74 13.07 -14.11 13.28
N ARG A 75 13.50 -13.27 12.34
CA ARG A 75 14.43 -12.19 12.65
C ARG A 75 13.74 -10.86 12.85
N PHE A 76 12.71 -10.60 12.08
CA PHE A 76 12.04 -9.29 12.06
C PHE A 76 10.53 -9.46 12.11
N PRO A 77 9.97 -9.88 13.25
CA PRO A 77 8.53 -10.11 13.33
C PRO A 77 7.75 -8.81 13.22
N GLU A 78 6.59 -8.89 12.59
CA GLU A 78 5.66 -7.78 12.47
C GLU A 78 6.27 -6.55 11.79
N LEU A 79 7.09 -6.79 10.78
CA LEU A 79 7.63 -5.72 9.96
C LEU A 79 7.44 -6.09 8.50
N PHE A 80 7.39 -5.07 7.65
CA PHE A 80 7.51 -5.30 6.21
C PHE A 80 8.97 -5.57 5.90
N PHE A 81 9.21 -6.56 5.08
CA PHE A 81 10.56 -7.00 4.77
C PHE A 81 10.75 -7.09 3.26
N CYS A 82 11.83 -6.51 2.78
CA CYS A 82 12.20 -6.59 1.37
C CYS A 82 13.34 -7.59 1.23
N PRO A 83 13.12 -8.70 0.51
CA PRO A 83 14.16 -9.73 0.46
C PRO A 83 15.36 -9.36 -0.40
N CYS A 84 15.25 -8.33 -1.22
CA CYS A 84 16.35 -7.97 -2.11
C CYS A 84 17.59 -7.54 -1.34
N HIS A 85 17.43 -6.66 -0.36
CA HIS A 85 18.55 -6.18 0.44
C HIS A 85 18.18 -6.05 1.91
N GLU A 86 17.13 -6.73 2.33
CA GLU A 86 16.70 -6.75 3.73
C GLU A 86 16.26 -5.40 4.25
N ALA A 87 15.72 -4.56 3.38
CA ALA A 87 15.12 -3.32 3.82
C ALA A 87 13.88 -3.63 4.66
N ARG A 88 13.66 -2.84 5.70
CA ARG A 88 12.56 -3.10 6.62
C ARG A 88 11.76 -1.85 6.86
N TYR A 89 10.45 -2.04 7.09
CA TYR A 89 9.53 -0.93 7.35
C TYR A 89 8.58 -1.35 8.47
N THR A 90 8.16 -0.36 9.25
CA THR A 90 7.17 -0.65 10.28
C THR A 90 5.80 -0.92 9.66
N LYS A 91 4.85 -1.29 10.50
CA LYS A 91 3.50 -1.57 10.05
C LYS A 91 2.89 -0.42 9.28
N LYS A 92 3.21 0.81 9.63
CA LYS A 92 2.69 1.98 8.93
C LYS A 92 3.61 2.49 7.83
N GLY A 93 4.64 1.71 7.50
CA GLY A 93 5.49 2.01 6.38
C GLY A 93 6.70 2.86 6.69
N LYS A 94 6.98 3.14 7.97
CA LYS A 94 8.16 3.93 8.31
C LYS A 94 9.41 3.14 8.00
N ASN A 95 10.35 3.76 7.29
CA ASN A 95 11.58 3.08 6.91
C ASN A 95 12.47 2.85 8.13
N LEU A 96 13.06 1.67 8.16
CA LEU A 96 14.01 1.29 9.20
C LEU A 96 15.37 1.12 8.56
N ALA A 97 15.89 -0.10 8.53
CA ALA A 97 17.21 -0.34 7.99
C ALA A 97 17.20 -0.39 6.47
N VAL A 98 18.24 0.13 5.84
CA VAL A 98 18.49 0.06 4.40
C VAL A 98 17.56 0.97 3.59
N ALA A 99 16.31 1.06 3.94
CA ALA A 99 15.34 1.83 3.16
C ALA A 99 15.55 3.32 3.36
N PRO A 100 15.63 4.11 2.27
CA PRO A 100 15.87 5.55 2.40
C PRO A 100 14.64 6.37 2.73
N GLU A 101 13.45 5.87 2.43
CA GLU A 101 12.22 6.62 2.63
C GLU A 101 11.11 5.67 3.04
N PRO A 102 10.05 6.21 3.68
CA PRO A 102 8.89 5.37 4.01
C PRO A 102 8.20 4.84 2.77
N LEU A 103 7.45 3.76 2.93
CA LEU A 103 6.63 3.24 1.83
C LEU A 103 5.58 4.29 1.44
N ASP A 104 5.32 4.41 0.15
CA ASP A 104 4.28 5.31 -0.31
C ASP A 104 2.92 4.83 0.15
N GLN A 105 1.97 5.74 0.19
CA GLN A 105 0.64 5.50 0.71
C GLN A 105 -0.38 5.75 -0.38
N TYR A 106 -1.44 4.92 -0.42
CA TYR A 106 -2.57 5.16 -1.31
C TYR A 106 -3.59 6.03 -0.60
N GLU A 107 -4.31 6.84 -1.36
CA GLU A 107 -5.49 7.50 -0.83
C GLU A 107 -6.56 6.45 -0.61
N VAL A 108 -7.30 6.58 0.49
CA VAL A 108 -8.29 5.60 0.89
C VAL A 108 -9.62 6.30 1.14
N LYS A 109 -10.68 5.67 0.68
CA LYS A 109 -12.04 6.10 0.97
C LYS A 109 -12.82 4.86 1.36
N VAL A 110 -13.62 4.97 2.41
CA VAL A 110 -14.52 3.89 2.81
C VAL A 110 -15.93 4.39 2.58
N ASP A 111 -16.71 3.64 1.81
CA ASP A 111 -18.06 4.03 1.47
C ASP A 111 -18.92 2.80 1.37
N ASN A 112 -20.04 2.83 2.09
CA ASN A 112 -21.03 1.76 2.02
C ASN A 112 -20.42 0.38 2.34
N GLY A 113 -19.46 0.33 3.26
CA GLY A 113 -18.86 -0.91 3.69
C GLY A 113 -17.74 -1.42 2.79
N TRP A 114 -17.31 -0.62 1.82
CA TRP A 114 -16.24 -1.01 0.91
C TRP A 114 -15.10 -0.03 0.97
N VAL A 115 -13.89 -0.55 0.80
CA VAL A 115 -12.68 0.25 0.75
C VAL A 115 -12.34 0.53 -0.71
N TYR A 116 -12.09 1.80 -1.00
CA TYR A 116 -11.68 2.24 -2.33
C TYR A 116 -10.30 2.87 -2.22
N LEU A 117 -9.47 2.63 -3.21
CA LEU A 117 -8.13 3.23 -3.27
C LEU A 117 -8.06 4.23 -4.40
N GLY A 118 -7.38 5.33 -4.13
CA GLY A 118 -7.12 6.37 -5.13
C GLY A 118 -5.66 6.41 -5.51
N GLY A 119 -5.11 7.60 -5.69
CA GLY A 119 -3.74 7.77 -6.12
C GLY A 119 -2.72 7.49 -5.02
N VAL A 120 -1.48 7.37 -5.44
CA VAL A 120 -0.36 7.14 -4.54
C VAL A 120 0.26 8.48 -4.19
N HIS A 121 0.65 8.64 -2.95
CA HIS A 121 1.33 9.86 -2.50
C HIS A 121 2.35 9.48 -1.43
N PRO A 122 3.26 10.40 -1.10
CA PRO A 122 4.22 10.09 -0.05
C PRO A 122 3.52 9.78 1.27
N ASN A 123 4.15 8.96 2.09
CA ASN A 123 3.56 8.51 3.34
C ASN A 123 3.26 9.68 4.25
N ARG A 124 2.05 9.74 4.76
CA ARG A 124 1.62 10.76 5.71
C ARG A 124 1.32 10.20 7.08
N LEU A 125 1.49 8.88 7.24
CA LEU A 125 1.22 8.22 8.51
C LEU A 125 2.38 8.36 9.48
N VAL A 126 3.59 8.54 8.96
CA VAL A 126 4.79 8.65 9.77
C VAL A 126 5.51 9.94 9.42
N LYS A 127 6.35 10.39 10.35
CA LYS A 127 7.07 11.63 10.14
C LYS A 127 8.51 11.40 9.83
#